data_c2d6d0e3842104848d2e10750a23756f
#
_entry.id   c2d6d0e3842104848d2e10750a23756f
#
_cell.length_a   1.000
_cell.length_b   1.000
_cell.length_c   1.000
_cell.angle_alpha   90.00
_cell.angle_beta   90.00
_cell.angle_gamma   90.00
#
_symmetry.space_group_name_H-M   'P 1'
#
loop_
_entity.id
_entity.type
_entity.pdbx_description
1 polymer ?
#
loop_
_entity_poly.entity_id
_entity_poly.type
_entity_poly.pdbx_seq_one_letter_code
_entity_poly.pdbx_strand_id
1 'polypeptide(L)'
;MDLPPAPVAFDASVTPHTGRGADVGAALGLLFLEALALLLIFGLWVLSGFNLDPGRTVKADPLSGYLVAAGGVGAVAVVASAIASRSGAVVTVWTQCFIAAIVAAGLFGGMAVQQHEDKLNQPAPVFTGEVGCRSGGDNSECADTGG
;
A
#
# COMPACT_ATOMS: atom_id res chain seq x y z
N MET A 1 -16.44 -35.06 -62.53
CA MET A 1 -16.89 -35.08 -61.14
C MET A 1 -16.04 -34.00 -60.42
N ASP A 2 -16.66 -32.83 -60.23
CA ASP A 2 -16.01 -31.74 -59.55
C ASP A 2 -16.15 -31.97 -58.03
N LEU A 3 -14.99 -32.11 -57.33
CA LEU A 3 -14.94 -32.25 -55.91
C LEU A 3 -15.31 -30.89 -55.27
N PRO A 4 -16.11 -30.86 -54.21
CA PRO A 4 -16.40 -29.61 -53.51
C PRO A 4 -15.11 -29.01 -52.96
N PRO A 5 -14.98 -27.66 -52.94
CA PRO A 5 -13.79 -27.01 -52.43
C PRO A 5 -13.58 -27.42 -50.97
N ALA A 6 -12.32 -27.70 -50.64
CA ALA A 6 -11.91 -28.05 -49.28
C ALA A 6 -12.34 -26.94 -48.27
N PRO A 7 -12.86 -27.33 -47.08
CA PRO A 7 -13.20 -26.33 -46.08
C PRO A 7 -11.96 -25.51 -45.73
N VAL A 8 -12.11 -24.19 -45.76
CA VAL A 8 -11.05 -23.24 -45.32
C VAL A 8 -10.61 -23.64 -43.93
N ALA A 9 -9.33 -24.01 -43.79
CA ALA A 9 -8.74 -24.27 -42.50
C ALA A 9 -8.96 -23.04 -41.61
N PHE A 10 -9.43 -23.27 -40.39
CA PHE A 10 -9.57 -22.23 -39.38
C PHE A 10 -8.20 -21.56 -39.25
N ASP A 11 -8.14 -20.28 -39.62
CA ASP A 11 -6.93 -19.49 -39.46
C ASP A 11 -6.76 -19.22 -37.95
N ALA A 12 -5.95 -20.06 -37.28
CA ALA A 12 -5.64 -19.97 -35.85
C ALA A 12 -4.80 -18.73 -35.49
N SER A 13 -4.49 -17.91 -36.53
CA SER A 13 -3.71 -16.67 -36.35
C SER A 13 -4.54 -15.42 -35.99
N VAL A 14 -5.88 -15.55 -35.95
CA VAL A 14 -6.73 -14.45 -35.46
C VAL A 14 -6.62 -14.41 -33.93
N THR A 15 -5.61 -13.72 -33.41
CA THR A 15 -5.62 -13.30 -32.00
C THR A 15 -6.90 -12.49 -31.79
N PRO A 16 -7.77 -12.89 -30.84
CA PRO A 16 -8.97 -12.12 -30.55
C PRO A 16 -8.55 -10.75 -30.01
N HIS A 17 -8.56 -9.74 -30.89
CA HIS A 17 -8.40 -8.36 -30.44
C HIS A 17 -9.63 -8.01 -29.61
N THR A 18 -9.42 -7.83 -28.30
CA THR A 18 -10.45 -7.30 -27.40
C THR A 18 -10.99 -6.00 -28.00
N GLY A 19 -12.31 -5.94 -28.25
CA GLY A 19 -12.92 -4.72 -28.78
C GLY A 19 -12.62 -3.55 -27.83
N ARG A 20 -12.29 -2.38 -28.35
CA ARG A 20 -11.94 -1.19 -27.54
C ARG A 20 -12.93 -0.91 -26.40
N GLY A 21 -14.22 -1.15 -26.63
CA GLY A 21 -15.26 -0.99 -25.60
C GLY A 21 -15.11 -1.95 -24.44
N ALA A 22 -14.76 -3.20 -24.70
CA ALA A 22 -14.52 -4.20 -23.65
C ALA A 22 -13.25 -3.88 -22.85
N ASP A 23 -12.19 -3.41 -23.50
CA ASP A 23 -10.94 -2.99 -22.84
C ASP A 23 -11.18 -1.79 -21.91
N VAL A 24 -11.87 -0.75 -22.39
CA VAL A 24 -12.22 0.41 -21.56
C VAL A 24 -13.14 0.02 -20.41
N GLY A 25 -14.14 -0.84 -20.66
CA GLY A 25 -15.03 -1.34 -19.61
C GLY A 25 -14.29 -2.13 -18.52
N ALA A 26 -13.37 -3.00 -18.92
CA ALA A 26 -12.53 -3.74 -17.98
C ALA A 26 -11.61 -2.81 -17.17
N ALA A 27 -10.98 -1.84 -17.83
CA ALA A 27 -10.12 -0.85 -17.17
C ALA A 27 -10.89 -0.05 -16.12
N LEU A 28 -12.08 0.45 -16.44
CA LEU A 28 -12.94 1.22 -15.52
C LEU A 28 -13.44 0.35 -14.36
N GLY A 29 -13.82 -0.89 -14.63
CA GLY A 29 -14.27 -1.83 -13.61
C GLY A 29 -13.18 -2.15 -12.60
N LEU A 30 -11.96 -2.43 -13.06
CA LEU A 30 -10.80 -2.67 -12.21
C LEU A 30 -10.44 -1.42 -11.39
N LEU A 31 -10.36 -0.26 -12.03
CA LEU A 31 -10.09 1.02 -11.37
C LEU A 31 -11.09 1.29 -10.24
N PHE A 32 -12.37 1.05 -10.49
CA PHE A 32 -13.42 1.25 -9.47
C PHE A 32 -13.23 0.30 -8.28
N LEU A 33 -12.95 -0.99 -8.53
CA LEU A 33 -12.71 -1.97 -7.47
C LEU A 33 -11.46 -1.63 -6.65
N GLU A 34 -10.39 -1.22 -7.28
CA GLU A 34 -9.14 -0.80 -6.61
C GLU A 34 -9.34 0.46 -5.78
N ALA A 35 -10.02 1.47 -6.34
CA ALA A 35 -10.33 2.70 -5.61
C ALA A 35 -11.22 2.41 -4.38
N LEU A 36 -12.23 1.53 -4.53
CA LEU A 36 -13.08 1.11 -3.43
C LEU A 36 -12.28 0.36 -2.35
N ALA A 37 -11.40 -0.56 -2.76
CA ALA A 37 -10.54 -1.30 -1.83
C ALA A 37 -9.61 -0.37 -1.04
N LEU A 38 -8.94 0.57 -1.71
CA LEU A 38 -8.09 1.56 -1.07
C LEU A 38 -8.87 2.48 -0.14
N LEU A 39 -10.07 2.92 -0.56
CA LEU A 39 -10.94 3.75 0.27
C LEU A 39 -11.37 3.00 1.54
N LEU A 40 -11.69 1.71 1.45
CA LEU A 40 -12.02 0.89 2.60
C LEU A 40 -10.81 0.73 3.53
N ILE A 41 -9.64 0.41 2.98
CA ILE A 41 -8.41 0.23 3.77
C ILE A 41 -8.06 1.50 4.54
N PHE A 42 -7.95 2.64 3.86
CA PHE A 42 -7.60 3.91 4.52
C PHE A 42 -8.75 4.49 5.31
N GLY A 43 -9.99 4.27 4.90
CA GLY A 43 -11.18 4.65 5.68
C GLY A 43 -11.22 3.95 7.04
N LEU A 44 -10.96 2.65 7.08
CA LEU A 44 -10.88 1.90 8.33
C LEU A 44 -9.72 2.39 9.21
N TRP A 45 -8.58 2.72 8.63
CA TRP A 45 -7.47 3.30 9.37
C TRP A 45 -7.83 4.65 9.99
N VAL A 46 -8.44 5.55 9.24
CA VAL A 46 -8.91 6.85 9.77
C VAL A 46 -9.94 6.63 10.89
N LEU A 47 -10.88 5.71 10.69
CA LEU A 47 -11.90 5.38 11.69
C LEU A 47 -11.31 4.78 12.97
N SER A 48 -10.18 4.04 12.87
CA SER A 48 -9.52 3.48 14.06
C SER A 48 -9.01 4.55 15.03
N GLY A 49 -8.63 5.73 14.50
CA GLY A 49 -8.21 6.88 15.31
C GLY A 49 -9.35 7.83 15.69
N PHE A 50 -10.56 7.60 15.18
CA PHE A 50 -11.66 8.51 15.39
C PHE A 50 -12.38 8.19 16.70
N ASN A 51 -12.40 9.16 17.61
CA ASN A 51 -13.09 9.05 18.89
C ASN A 51 -14.13 10.15 19.06
N LEU A 52 -15.36 9.74 19.33
CA LEU A 52 -16.48 10.65 19.61
C LEU A 52 -16.53 11.08 21.09
N ASP A 53 -15.73 10.45 21.96
CA ASP A 53 -15.70 10.78 23.39
C ASP A 53 -14.45 11.64 23.71
N PRO A 54 -14.62 12.95 23.97
CA PRO A 54 -13.50 13.86 24.23
C PRO A 54 -12.71 13.54 25.53
N GLY A 55 -13.24 12.65 26.36
CA GLY A 55 -12.59 12.21 27.60
C GLY A 55 -11.63 11.02 27.44
N ARG A 56 -11.59 10.41 26.24
CA ARG A 56 -10.72 9.25 25.97
C ARG A 56 -9.73 9.55 24.86
N THR A 57 -8.45 9.34 25.11
CA THR A 57 -7.42 9.33 24.07
C THR A 57 -7.38 7.94 23.44
N VAL A 58 -7.85 7.81 22.19
CA VAL A 58 -7.72 6.58 21.41
C VAL A 58 -6.44 6.70 20.57
N LYS A 59 -5.57 5.70 20.69
CA LYS A 59 -4.41 5.59 19.83
C LYS A 59 -4.84 4.92 18.52
N ALA A 60 -4.65 5.58 17.38
CA ALA A 60 -4.89 4.98 16.08
C ALA A 60 -4.07 3.70 15.89
N ASP A 61 -4.63 2.76 15.13
CA ASP A 61 -3.91 1.53 14.79
C ASP A 61 -2.62 1.83 14.01
N PRO A 62 -1.59 0.99 14.14
CA PRO A 62 -0.35 1.18 13.40
C PRO A 62 -0.59 1.12 11.89
N LEU A 63 -0.11 2.13 11.17
CA LEU A 63 -0.30 2.28 9.72
C LEU A 63 0.27 1.09 8.91
N SER A 64 1.26 0.37 9.46
CA SER A 64 1.97 -0.70 8.78
C SER A 64 1.05 -1.81 8.23
N GLY A 65 0.04 -2.22 9.00
CA GLY A 65 -0.93 -3.23 8.56
C GLY A 65 -1.74 -2.79 7.34
N TYR A 66 -2.17 -1.54 7.35
CA TYR A 66 -2.94 -0.94 6.24
C TYR A 66 -2.08 -0.72 4.99
N LEU A 67 -0.79 -0.38 5.16
CA LEU A 67 0.17 -0.30 4.05
C LEU A 67 0.39 -1.67 3.40
N VAL A 68 0.49 -2.75 4.18
CA VAL A 68 0.59 -4.11 3.63
C VAL A 68 -0.66 -4.47 2.84
N ALA A 69 -1.86 -4.15 3.35
CA ALA A 69 -3.11 -4.39 2.63
C ALA A 69 -3.18 -3.57 1.33
N ALA A 70 -2.79 -2.30 1.35
CA ALA A 70 -2.71 -1.46 0.16
C ALA A 70 -1.68 -2.00 -0.86
N GLY A 71 -0.56 -2.53 -0.38
CA GLY A 71 0.44 -3.23 -1.21
C GLY A 71 -0.14 -4.44 -1.93
N GLY A 72 -1.05 -5.18 -1.27
CA GLY A 72 -1.81 -6.26 -1.88
C GLY A 72 -2.65 -5.81 -3.06
N VAL A 73 -3.33 -4.65 -2.97
CA VAL A 73 -4.09 -4.06 -4.08
C VAL A 73 -3.16 -3.73 -5.24
N GLY A 74 -1.99 -3.13 -4.98
CA GLY A 74 -0.98 -2.85 -6.00
C GLY A 74 -0.45 -4.12 -6.68
N ALA A 75 -0.25 -5.21 -5.92
CA ALA A 75 0.16 -6.49 -6.48
C ALA A 75 -0.90 -7.08 -7.42
N VAL A 76 -2.19 -6.97 -7.07
CA VAL A 76 -3.30 -7.39 -7.95
C VAL A 76 -3.30 -6.57 -9.24
N ALA A 77 -3.07 -5.25 -9.17
CA ALA A 77 -2.95 -4.38 -10.34
C ALA A 77 -1.82 -4.84 -11.30
N VAL A 78 -0.67 -5.22 -10.76
CA VAL A 78 0.45 -5.75 -11.55
C VAL A 78 0.07 -7.07 -12.23
N VAL A 79 -0.59 -7.99 -11.52
CA VAL A 79 -1.05 -9.26 -12.09
C VAL A 79 -2.10 -9.02 -13.19
N ALA A 80 -3.07 -8.13 -12.94
CA ALA A 80 -4.08 -7.75 -13.91
C ALA A 80 -3.45 -7.17 -15.19
N SER A 81 -2.43 -6.30 -15.06
CA SER A 81 -1.70 -5.74 -16.20
C SER A 81 -0.94 -6.82 -16.99
N ALA A 82 -0.34 -7.80 -16.30
CA ALA A 82 0.34 -8.92 -16.95
C ALA A 82 -0.63 -9.82 -17.75
N ILE A 83 -1.85 -10.03 -17.23
CA ILE A 83 -2.89 -10.80 -17.93
C ILE A 83 -3.41 -9.98 -19.12
N ALA A 84 -3.72 -8.69 -18.91
CA ALA A 84 -4.23 -7.78 -19.93
C ALA A 84 -3.24 -7.60 -21.10
N SER A 85 -1.94 -7.61 -20.83
CA SER A 85 -0.91 -7.52 -21.88
C SER A 85 -0.95 -8.69 -22.87
N ARG A 86 -1.33 -9.88 -22.39
CA ARG A 86 -1.47 -11.07 -23.24
C ARG A 86 -2.70 -11.03 -24.16
N SER A 87 -3.72 -10.31 -23.74
CA SER A 87 -4.97 -10.12 -24.53
C SER A 87 -4.92 -8.88 -25.44
N GLY A 88 -3.84 -8.11 -25.42
CA GLY A 88 -3.69 -6.87 -26.18
C GLY A 88 -4.56 -5.71 -25.67
N ALA A 89 -5.02 -5.78 -24.43
CA ALA A 89 -5.84 -4.76 -23.76
C ALA A 89 -4.98 -3.57 -23.30
N VAL A 90 -4.59 -2.71 -24.22
CA VAL A 90 -3.61 -1.62 -24.00
C VAL A 90 -4.09 -0.61 -22.97
N VAL A 91 -5.39 -0.26 -22.98
CA VAL A 91 -5.94 0.72 -22.02
C VAL A 91 -5.89 0.17 -20.62
N THR A 92 -6.27 -1.10 -20.42
CA THR A 92 -6.20 -1.77 -19.12
C THR A 92 -4.75 -1.83 -18.61
N VAL A 93 -3.78 -2.19 -19.46
CA VAL A 93 -2.36 -2.24 -19.07
C VAL A 93 -1.86 -0.87 -18.56
N TRP A 94 -2.10 0.19 -19.32
CA TRP A 94 -1.65 1.53 -18.92
C TRP A 94 -2.31 2.01 -17.62
N THR A 95 -3.61 1.77 -17.47
CA THR A 95 -4.36 2.14 -16.26
C THR A 95 -3.82 1.40 -15.06
N GLN A 96 -3.59 0.10 -15.17
CA GLN A 96 -3.07 -0.72 -14.08
C GLN A 96 -1.62 -0.37 -13.70
N CYS A 97 -0.76 -0.10 -14.69
CA CYS A 97 0.60 0.39 -14.42
C CYS A 97 0.59 1.73 -13.67
N PHE A 98 -0.32 2.63 -14.02
CA PHE A 98 -0.46 3.92 -13.36
C PHE A 98 -0.94 3.77 -11.90
N ILE A 99 -1.93 2.93 -11.66
CA ILE A 99 -2.41 2.62 -10.29
C ILE A 99 -1.30 1.97 -9.46
N ALA A 100 -0.61 0.97 -10.01
CA ALA A 100 0.50 0.33 -9.32
C ALA A 100 1.61 1.33 -8.94
N ALA A 101 1.91 2.29 -9.81
CA ALA A 101 2.88 3.34 -9.53
C ALA A 101 2.41 4.29 -8.41
N ILE A 102 1.12 4.68 -8.39
CA ILE A 102 0.54 5.50 -7.32
C ILE A 102 0.59 4.76 -5.99
N VAL A 103 0.18 3.49 -5.96
CA VAL A 103 0.22 2.67 -4.75
C VAL A 103 1.65 2.52 -4.25
N ALA A 104 2.62 2.25 -5.13
CA ALA A 104 4.03 2.16 -4.77
C ALA A 104 4.55 3.47 -4.18
N ALA A 105 4.26 4.61 -4.82
CA ALA A 105 4.64 5.93 -4.30
C ALA A 105 4.03 6.22 -2.93
N GLY A 106 2.76 5.86 -2.72
CA GLY A 106 2.07 5.97 -1.43
C GLY A 106 2.70 5.10 -0.34
N LEU A 107 3.08 3.86 -0.67
CA LEU A 107 3.75 2.94 0.26
C LEU A 107 5.12 3.47 0.69
N PHE A 108 5.95 3.90 -0.27
CA PHE A 108 7.27 4.45 0.05
C PHE A 108 7.17 5.75 0.83
N GLY A 109 6.23 6.64 0.46
CA GLY A 109 5.96 7.87 1.20
C GLY A 109 5.48 7.59 2.62
N GLY A 110 4.51 6.69 2.80
CA GLY A 110 3.98 6.31 4.11
C GLY A 110 5.04 5.69 5.01
N MET A 111 5.89 4.80 4.48
CA MET A 111 7.00 4.23 5.24
C MET A 111 8.03 5.29 5.65
N ALA A 112 8.33 6.26 4.79
CA ALA A 112 9.25 7.34 5.10
C ALA A 112 8.73 8.23 6.24
N VAL A 113 7.44 8.58 6.21
CA VAL A 113 6.78 9.34 7.28
C VAL A 113 6.83 8.56 8.60
N GLN A 114 6.44 7.28 8.57
CA GLN A 114 6.44 6.45 9.78
C GLN A 114 7.85 6.33 10.40
N GLN A 115 8.88 6.10 9.58
CA GLN A 115 10.26 6.06 10.07
C GLN A 115 10.71 7.40 10.67
N HIS A 116 10.22 8.51 10.16
CA HIS A 116 10.52 9.83 10.71
C HIS A 116 9.89 10.01 12.09
N GLU A 117 8.61 9.65 12.24
CA GLU A 117 7.90 9.70 13.51
C GLU A 117 8.50 8.76 14.56
N ASP A 118 8.87 7.54 14.16
CA ASP A 118 9.51 6.57 15.06
C ASP A 118 10.86 7.11 15.59
N LYS A 119 11.62 7.83 14.79
CA LYS A 119 12.87 8.49 15.23
C LYS A 119 12.61 9.61 16.21
N LEU A 120 11.56 10.40 16.03
CA LEU A 120 11.20 11.49 16.94
C LEU A 120 10.65 10.97 18.27
N ASN A 121 9.97 9.82 18.24
CA ASN A 121 9.37 9.20 19.42
C ASN A 121 10.28 8.17 20.11
N GLN A 122 11.55 8.02 19.68
CA GLN A 122 12.49 7.16 20.39
C GLN A 122 12.67 7.67 21.81
N PRO A 123 12.47 6.81 22.84
CA PRO A 123 12.80 7.17 24.21
C PRO A 123 14.26 7.63 24.26
N ALA A 124 14.53 8.71 24.98
CA ALA A 124 15.89 9.14 25.21
C ALA A 124 16.72 7.92 25.67
N PRO A 125 17.94 7.73 25.16
CA PRO A 125 18.75 6.60 25.55
C PRO A 125 18.85 6.60 27.09
N VAL A 126 18.40 5.51 27.70
CA VAL A 126 18.55 5.30 29.11
C VAL A 126 20.07 5.23 29.34
N PHE A 127 20.64 6.31 29.84
CA PHE A 127 22.02 6.30 30.28
C PHE A 127 22.12 5.29 31.44
N THR A 128 22.54 4.08 31.16
CA THR A 128 22.95 3.07 32.13
C THR A 128 24.40 3.32 32.59
N GLY A 129 24.92 4.50 32.32
CA GLY A 129 26.20 4.97 32.89
C GLY A 129 25.98 5.44 34.30
N GLU A 130 26.91 5.12 35.18
CA GLU A 130 27.02 5.62 36.58
C GLU A 130 26.44 7.03 36.70
N VAL A 131 25.43 7.17 37.55
CA VAL A 131 24.79 8.45 37.82
C VAL A 131 25.83 9.36 38.45
N GLY A 132 26.60 10.05 37.61
CA GLY A 132 27.53 11.07 38.10
C GLY A 132 26.73 12.14 38.85
N CYS A 133 27.05 12.40 40.08
CA CYS A 133 26.44 13.42 40.92
C CYS A 133 26.43 14.76 40.16
N ARG A 134 25.27 15.25 39.77
CA ARG A 134 25.13 16.48 39.02
C ARG A 134 25.32 17.66 39.98
N SER A 135 26.33 18.44 39.75
CA SER A 135 26.61 19.67 40.48
C SER A 135 25.41 20.63 40.40
N GLY A 136 24.66 20.77 41.52
CA GLY A 136 23.53 21.71 41.60
C GLY A 136 22.17 21.13 42.06
N GLY A 137 22.06 19.83 42.36
CA GLY A 137 20.91 19.21 43.02
C GLY A 137 21.17 18.92 44.48
N ASP A 138 20.13 18.62 45.26
CA ASP A 138 20.33 18.13 46.60
C ASP A 138 21.08 16.76 46.52
N ASN A 139 22.17 16.63 47.21
CA ASN A 139 23.09 15.51 47.12
C ASN A 139 22.68 14.32 48.01
N SER A 140 21.42 14.23 48.41
CA SER A 140 20.92 13.14 49.26
C SER A 140 21.07 11.75 48.63
N GLU A 141 20.99 11.66 47.27
CA GLU A 141 21.16 10.41 46.55
C GLU A 141 22.63 9.97 46.40
N CYS A 142 23.59 10.86 46.58
CA CYS A 142 25.02 10.54 46.49
C CYS A 142 25.62 10.13 47.84
N ALA A 143 24.90 10.32 48.95
CA ALA A 143 25.39 10.02 50.28
C ALA A 143 25.49 8.52 50.58
N ASP A 144 24.66 7.70 49.89
CA ASP A 144 24.58 6.24 50.13
C ASP A 144 25.56 5.42 49.27
N THR A 145 26.21 5.99 48.27
CA THR A 145 27.08 5.28 47.33
C THR A 145 28.57 5.46 47.59
N GLY A 146 28.96 6.11 48.69
CA GLY A 146 30.34 6.08 49.22
C GLY A 146 31.42 6.53 48.23
N GLY A 147 31.16 7.57 47.42
CA GLY A 147 32.16 8.17 46.55
C GLY A 147 33.09 9.14 47.26
#